data_69c71c589216fb8e96a20a7af3a7a334
#
_entry.id   69c71c589216fb8e96a20a7af3a7a334
#
_cell.length_a   1.000
_cell.length_b   1.000
_cell.length_c   1.000
_cell.angle_alpha   90.00
_cell.angle_beta   90.00
_cell.angle_gamma   90.00
#
_symmetry.space_group_name_H-M   'P 1'
#
loop_
_entity.id
_entity.type
_entity.pdbx_description
1 polymer ?
#
loop_
_entity_poly.entity_id
_entity_poly.type
_entity_poly.pdbx_seq_one_letter_code
_entity_poly.pdbx_strand_id
1 'polypeptide(L)'
;MRIVLGSDLSPERAADPALARLLTEGRGSLAFLIGNTACRYRLLGAAIHWDRVLLAFDGDQALGFAALKHGRRGPFAWHWRPFVREFGLLSGWVRFIGFCLSELREWRYPFLLYGLRVSKAARQHGVGSALVQACCAHAAGQGFTQVELEVPLSNHRAQHLYLHNGFALRRKRWVPFPPVRNMWRAV
;
A
#
# COMPACT_ATOMS: atom_id res chain seq x y z
N MET A 1 -13.26 5.89 16.09
CA MET A 1 -12.48 5.58 14.86
C MET A 1 -13.40 5.58 13.66
N ARG A 2 -13.03 6.27 12.57
CA ARG A 2 -13.76 6.34 11.28
C ARG A 2 -12.82 5.89 10.17
N ILE A 3 -13.34 5.10 9.21
CA ILE A 3 -12.59 4.73 8.00
C ILE A 3 -13.25 5.42 6.81
N VAL A 4 -12.44 6.06 5.98
CA VAL A 4 -12.89 6.80 4.80
C VAL A 4 -12.03 6.42 3.59
N LEU A 5 -12.61 6.47 2.40
CA LEU A 5 -11.84 6.41 1.17
C LEU A 5 -11.14 7.76 0.96
N GLY A 6 -9.90 7.76 0.51
CA GLY A 6 -9.14 9.01 0.37
C GLY A 6 -9.75 10.00 -0.62
N SER A 7 -10.53 9.53 -1.61
CA SER A 7 -11.30 10.39 -2.51
C SER A 7 -12.40 11.20 -1.80
N ASP A 8 -12.83 10.77 -0.61
CA ASP A 8 -13.88 11.44 0.16
C ASP A 8 -13.32 12.50 1.13
N LEU A 9 -11.98 12.67 1.14
CA LEU A 9 -11.32 13.74 1.88
C LEU A 9 -11.55 15.08 1.19
N SER A 10 -11.62 16.15 2.01
CA SER A 10 -11.54 17.51 1.46
C SER A 10 -10.20 17.73 0.72
N PRO A 11 -10.15 18.60 -0.29
CA PRO A 11 -8.90 18.91 -0.99
C PRO A 11 -7.77 19.36 -0.06
N GLU A 12 -8.09 20.13 0.96
CA GLU A 12 -7.13 20.58 1.98
C GLU A 12 -6.54 19.40 2.78
N ARG A 13 -7.40 18.44 3.14
CA ARG A 13 -6.97 17.25 3.88
C ARG A 13 -6.16 16.30 3.01
N ALA A 14 -6.53 16.13 1.76
CA ALA A 14 -5.76 15.33 0.78
C ALA A 14 -4.39 15.96 0.48
N ALA A 15 -4.26 17.29 0.60
CA ALA A 15 -2.99 18.01 0.45
C ALA A 15 -2.09 17.97 1.70
N ASP A 16 -2.54 17.37 2.82
CA ASP A 16 -1.77 17.29 4.06
C ASP A 16 -0.48 16.48 3.86
N PRO A 17 0.70 17.09 4.01
CA PRO A 17 1.98 16.39 3.84
C PRO A 17 2.16 15.22 4.83
N ALA A 18 1.50 15.25 5.99
CA ALA A 18 1.59 14.19 6.99
C ALA A 18 0.94 12.90 6.48
N LEU A 19 -0.19 12.99 5.78
CA LEU A 19 -0.84 11.84 5.14
C LEU A 19 0.02 11.26 4.01
N ALA A 20 0.57 12.12 3.15
CA ALA A 20 1.45 11.69 2.08
C ALA A 20 2.73 11.01 2.60
N ARG A 21 3.32 11.52 3.69
CA ARG A 21 4.45 10.87 4.37
C ARG A 21 4.06 9.51 4.94
N LEU A 22 2.92 9.42 5.63
CA LEU A 22 2.42 8.16 6.18
C LEU A 22 2.31 7.06 5.11
N LEU A 23 1.75 7.38 3.93
CA LEU A 23 1.59 6.45 2.82
C LEU A 23 2.93 6.02 2.22
N THR A 24 3.84 6.97 1.97
CA THR A 24 5.12 6.71 1.31
C THR A 24 6.11 5.97 2.21
N GLU A 25 6.01 6.10 3.52
CA GLU A 25 6.79 5.32 4.48
C GLU A 25 6.54 3.80 4.37
N GLY A 26 5.35 3.38 3.94
CA GLY A 26 4.96 1.98 3.85
C GLY A 26 5.74 1.13 2.83
N ARG A 27 6.51 1.75 1.93
CA ARG A 27 7.22 1.10 0.81
C ARG A 27 8.64 0.63 1.15
N GLY A 28 8.90 0.27 2.40
CA GLY A 28 10.23 -0.15 2.86
C GLY A 28 10.84 -1.35 2.12
N SER A 29 10.02 -2.26 1.59
CA SER A 29 10.47 -3.41 0.79
C SER A 29 11.14 -3.03 -0.53
N LEU A 30 10.87 -1.84 -1.06
CA LEU A 30 11.49 -1.29 -2.27
C LEU A 30 12.57 -0.25 -1.97
N ALA A 31 13.06 -0.16 -0.73
CA ALA A 31 14.05 0.85 -0.34
C ALA A 31 15.30 0.85 -1.23
N PHE A 32 15.70 -0.31 -1.76
CA PHE A 32 16.83 -0.42 -2.69
C PHE A 32 16.60 0.30 -4.03
N LEU A 33 15.33 0.43 -4.47
CA LEU A 33 14.95 1.18 -5.68
C LEU A 33 14.61 2.64 -5.40
N ILE A 34 13.81 2.89 -4.36
CA ILE A 34 13.19 4.19 -4.10
C ILE A 34 13.80 4.94 -2.91
N GLY A 35 14.91 4.42 -2.38
CA GLY A 35 15.70 5.06 -1.34
C GLY A 35 15.07 5.07 0.05
N ASN A 36 15.53 6.00 0.88
CA ASN A 36 15.04 6.18 2.24
C ASN A 36 13.66 6.86 2.29
N THR A 37 13.11 7.05 3.48
CA THR A 37 11.76 7.64 3.68
C THR A 37 11.62 9.02 3.04
N ALA A 38 12.64 9.87 3.12
CA ALA A 38 12.62 11.21 2.53
C ALA A 38 12.61 11.14 0.99
N CYS A 39 13.43 10.26 0.39
CA CYS A 39 13.41 10.01 -1.05
C CYS A 39 12.04 9.52 -1.51
N ARG A 40 11.46 8.53 -0.81
CA ARG A 40 10.14 7.99 -1.13
C ARG A 40 9.05 9.06 -1.14
N TYR A 41 9.07 9.95 -0.16
CA TYR A 41 8.15 11.09 -0.13
C TYR A 41 8.34 12.01 -1.34
N ARG A 42 9.58 12.37 -1.71
CA ARG A 42 9.86 13.20 -2.89
C ARG A 42 9.46 12.55 -4.21
N LEU A 43 9.60 11.21 -4.29
CA LEU A 43 9.25 10.44 -5.50
C LEU A 43 7.74 10.24 -5.66
N LEU A 44 7.02 9.95 -4.58
CA LEU A 44 5.67 9.41 -4.62
C LEU A 44 4.63 10.31 -3.93
N GLY A 45 5.04 11.23 -3.06
CA GLY A 45 4.12 11.99 -2.21
C GLY A 45 3.14 12.89 -2.98
N ALA A 46 3.55 13.44 -4.13
CA ALA A 46 2.69 14.24 -4.99
C ALA A 46 1.88 13.40 -6.00
N ALA A 47 2.09 12.10 -6.04
CA ALA A 47 1.56 11.19 -7.06
C ALA A 47 0.57 10.16 -6.47
N ILE A 48 -0.10 10.50 -5.37
CA ILE A 48 -1.01 9.61 -4.67
C ILE A 48 -2.38 9.61 -5.37
N HIS A 49 -2.88 8.41 -5.67
CA HIS A 49 -4.25 8.18 -6.09
C HIS A 49 -5.12 7.94 -4.85
N TRP A 50 -5.77 8.97 -4.36
CA TRP A 50 -6.56 8.94 -3.14
C TRP A 50 -7.75 7.97 -3.22
N ASP A 51 -8.30 7.73 -4.42
CA ASP A 51 -9.32 6.71 -4.69
C ASP A 51 -8.81 5.26 -4.50
N ARG A 52 -7.54 5.09 -4.19
CA ARG A 52 -6.87 3.80 -3.93
C ARG A 52 -6.37 3.66 -2.50
N VAL A 53 -6.86 4.51 -1.59
CA VAL A 53 -6.40 4.54 -0.20
C VAL A 53 -7.58 4.61 0.74
N LEU A 54 -7.68 3.64 1.66
CA LEU A 54 -8.55 3.71 2.83
C LEU A 54 -7.75 4.24 4.02
N LEU A 55 -8.29 5.20 4.73
CA LEU A 55 -7.66 5.86 5.87
C LEU A 55 -8.50 5.68 7.13
N ALA A 56 -7.87 5.30 8.23
CA ALA A 56 -8.48 5.25 9.54
C ALA A 56 -8.12 6.50 10.32
N PHE A 57 -9.12 7.18 10.88
CA PHE A 57 -8.96 8.38 11.68
C PHE A 57 -9.58 8.23 13.09
N ASP A 58 -9.00 8.92 14.05
CA ASP A 58 -9.62 9.26 15.32
C ASP A 58 -9.62 10.77 15.47
N GLY A 59 -10.80 11.38 15.42
CA GLY A 59 -10.90 12.81 15.16
C GLY A 59 -10.14 13.19 13.89
N ASP A 60 -9.18 14.08 14.01
CA ASP A 60 -8.30 14.52 12.91
C ASP A 60 -7.02 13.70 12.75
N GLN A 61 -6.72 12.85 13.71
CA GLN A 61 -5.48 12.07 13.69
C GLN A 61 -5.60 10.84 12.80
N ALA A 62 -4.70 10.69 11.83
CA ALA A 62 -4.60 9.49 11.02
C ALA A 62 -3.95 8.35 11.83
N LEU A 63 -4.70 7.27 12.03
CA LEU A 63 -4.26 6.07 12.75
C LEU A 63 -3.53 5.08 11.85
N GLY A 64 -3.85 5.07 10.56
CA GLY A 64 -3.28 4.14 9.60
C GLY A 64 -3.99 4.20 8.26
N PHE A 65 -3.51 3.36 7.34
CA PHE A 65 -4.09 3.25 6.00
C PHE A 65 -4.03 1.82 5.45
N ALA A 66 -4.91 1.54 4.48
CA ALA A 66 -4.81 0.40 3.57
C ALA A 66 -4.77 0.93 2.13
N ALA A 67 -3.74 0.55 1.39
CA ALA A 67 -3.56 0.91 -0.01
C ALA A 67 -4.06 -0.23 -0.90
N LEU A 68 -4.79 0.12 -1.96
CA LEU A 68 -5.52 -0.79 -2.84
C LEU A 68 -4.94 -0.72 -4.25
N LYS A 69 -4.94 -1.87 -4.94
CA LYS A 69 -4.54 -1.95 -6.34
C LYS A 69 -5.48 -2.87 -7.12
N HIS A 70 -6.14 -2.34 -8.12
CA HIS A 70 -7.00 -3.09 -9.04
C HIS A 70 -7.13 -2.35 -10.37
N GLY A 71 -7.59 -3.03 -11.42
CA GLY A 71 -7.72 -2.41 -12.74
C GLY A 71 -6.40 -1.83 -13.28
N ARG A 72 -5.27 -2.48 -12.98
CA ARG A 72 -3.90 -2.04 -13.34
C ARG A 72 -3.49 -0.68 -12.75
N ARG A 73 -4.22 -0.18 -11.75
CA ARG A 73 -3.96 1.10 -11.09
C ARG A 73 -3.78 0.89 -9.60
N GLY A 74 -2.68 1.39 -9.07
CA GLY A 74 -2.32 1.35 -7.66
C GLY A 74 -2.40 2.72 -7.00
N PRO A 75 -1.94 2.83 -5.74
CA PRO A 75 -2.03 4.06 -4.96
C PRO A 75 -1.07 5.16 -5.42
N PHE A 76 -0.14 4.89 -6.34
CA PHE A 76 0.82 5.89 -6.83
C PHE A 76 0.83 5.94 -8.35
N ALA A 77 0.84 7.18 -8.91
CA ALA A 77 1.13 7.39 -10.32
C ALA A 77 2.62 7.17 -10.61
N TRP A 78 2.90 6.65 -11.81
CA TRP A 78 4.27 6.38 -12.24
C TRP A 78 4.78 7.52 -13.08
N HIS A 79 5.84 8.17 -12.61
CA HIS A 79 6.47 9.26 -13.34
C HIS A 79 7.99 9.16 -13.24
N TRP A 80 8.69 9.21 -14.37
CA TRP A 80 10.15 9.08 -14.43
C TRP A 80 10.89 10.32 -13.93
N ARG A 81 10.32 11.51 -14.11
CA ARG A 81 10.98 12.80 -13.78
C ARG A 81 11.46 12.90 -12.32
N PRO A 82 10.67 12.55 -11.30
CA PRO A 82 11.14 12.53 -9.92
C PRO A 82 12.36 11.64 -9.70
N PHE A 83 12.40 10.46 -10.35
CA PHE A 83 13.53 9.53 -10.24
C PHE A 83 14.80 10.11 -10.83
N VAL A 84 14.74 10.72 -12.01
CA VAL A 84 15.89 11.37 -12.63
C VAL A 84 16.35 12.56 -11.82
N ARG A 85 15.43 13.36 -11.28
CA ARG A 85 15.77 14.50 -10.41
C ARG A 85 16.47 14.08 -9.12
N GLU A 86 16.04 12.96 -8.52
CA GLU A 86 16.55 12.46 -7.23
C GLU A 86 17.89 11.70 -7.38
N PHE A 87 18.05 10.90 -8.44
CA PHE A 87 19.16 9.95 -8.57
C PHE A 87 20.07 10.21 -9.78
N GLY A 88 19.82 11.29 -10.54
CA GLY A 88 20.51 11.57 -11.80
C GLY A 88 19.96 10.75 -12.99
N LEU A 89 20.42 11.11 -14.20
CA LEU A 89 19.83 10.60 -15.43
C LEU A 89 19.88 9.06 -15.52
N LEU A 90 21.06 8.47 -15.47
CA LEU A 90 21.25 7.03 -15.68
C LEU A 90 20.66 6.20 -14.52
N SER A 91 21.04 6.51 -13.28
CA SER A 91 20.56 5.80 -12.10
C SER A 91 19.05 5.98 -11.88
N GLY A 92 18.52 7.18 -12.18
CA GLY A 92 17.09 7.47 -12.11
C GLY A 92 16.26 6.61 -13.07
N TRP A 93 16.71 6.45 -14.32
CA TRP A 93 16.05 5.59 -15.29
C TRP A 93 16.08 4.12 -14.88
N VAL A 94 17.24 3.59 -14.46
CA VAL A 94 17.37 2.19 -14.02
C VAL A 94 16.42 1.92 -12.85
N ARG A 95 16.38 2.82 -11.86
CA ARG A 95 15.49 2.70 -10.69
C ARG A 95 14.02 2.82 -11.06
N PHE A 96 13.68 3.73 -11.97
CA PHE A 96 12.31 3.88 -12.47
C PHE A 96 11.83 2.63 -13.21
N ILE A 97 12.65 2.06 -14.11
CA ILE A 97 12.33 0.81 -14.80
C ILE A 97 12.15 -0.34 -13.79
N GLY A 98 13.05 -0.48 -12.83
CA GLY A 98 12.92 -1.47 -11.76
C GLY A 98 11.65 -1.29 -10.93
N PHE A 99 11.27 -0.05 -10.64
CA PHE A 99 10.00 0.27 -9.97
C PHE A 99 8.80 -0.15 -10.84
N CYS A 100 8.78 0.22 -12.13
CA CYS A 100 7.72 -0.18 -13.05
C CYS A 100 7.58 -1.70 -13.15
N LEU A 101 8.68 -2.43 -13.27
CA LEU A 101 8.66 -3.90 -13.32
C LEU A 101 8.06 -4.50 -12.04
N SER A 102 8.35 -3.92 -10.87
CA SER A 102 7.75 -4.35 -9.60
C SER A 102 6.26 -4.13 -9.57
N GLU A 103 5.78 -3.02 -10.14
CA GLU A 103 4.37 -2.68 -10.21
C GLU A 103 3.61 -3.54 -11.23
N LEU A 104 4.20 -3.77 -12.42
CA LEU A 104 3.62 -4.60 -13.48
C LEU A 104 3.40 -6.05 -13.02
N ARG A 105 4.31 -6.58 -12.22
CA ARG A 105 4.20 -7.92 -11.64
C ARG A 105 2.89 -8.13 -10.88
N GLU A 106 2.39 -7.09 -10.24
CA GLU A 106 1.19 -7.12 -9.39
C GLU A 106 -0.12 -7.01 -10.20
N TRP A 107 -0.06 -6.73 -11.52
CA TRP A 107 -1.25 -6.67 -12.39
C TRP A 107 -1.97 -8.02 -12.57
N ARG A 108 -1.33 -9.11 -12.17
CA ARG A 108 -1.95 -10.45 -12.15
C ARG A 108 -3.03 -10.61 -11.08
N TYR A 109 -3.07 -9.71 -10.10
CA TYR A 109 -4.07 -9.75 -9.05
C TYR A 109 -5.29 -8.93 -9.47
N PRO A 110 -6.52 -9.53 -9.49
CA PRO A 110 -7.74 -8.78 -9.75
C PRO A 110 -7.93 -7.63 -8.77
N PHE A 111 -7.79 -7.92 -7.46
CA PHE A 111 -7.79 -6.94 -6.38
C PHE A 111 -6.73 -7.28 -5.35
N LEU A 112 -5.80 -6.34 -5.14
CA LEU A 112 -4.67 -6.51 -4.24
C LEU A 112 -4.76 -5.50 -3.09
N LEU A 113 -4.73 -5.99 -1.85
CA LEU A 113 -4.35 -5.18 -0.70
C LEU A 113 -2.83 -4.93 -0.78
N TYR A 114 -2.48 -3.80 -1.39
CA TYR A 114 -1.12 -3.45 -1.79
C TYR A 114 -0.21 -3.10 -0.61
N GLY A 115 -0.80 -2.50 0.45
CA GLY A 115 -0.08 -2.15 1.66
C GLY A 115 -1.03 -1.83 2.80
N LEU A 116 -0.60 -2.17 4.01
CA LEU A 116 -1.31 -1.87 5.25
C LEU A 116 -0.31 -1.33 6.27
N ARG A 117 -0.65 -0.21 6.87
CA ARG A 117 0.15 0.37 7.95
C ARG A 117 -0.74 0.97 9.02
N VAL A 118 -0.38 0.72 10.27
CA VAL A 118 -0.99 1.33 11.46
C VAL A 118 0.11 2.04 12.22
N SER A 119 -0.14 3.27 12.65
CA SER A 119 0.78 4.07 13.47
C SER A 119 1.16 3.30 14.73
N LYS A 120 2.35 3.54 15.27
CA LYS A 120 2.84 2.78 16.43
C LYS A 120 1.89 2.92 17.63
N ALA A 121 1.37 4.12 17.89
CA ALA A 121 0.45 4.41 18.98
C ALA A 121 -0.91 3.73 18.83
N ALA A 122 -1.39 3.52 17.60
CA ALA A 122 -2.71 2.93 17.32
C ALA A 122 -2.67 1.39 17.14
N ARG A 123 -1.52 0.75 17.34
CA ARG A 123 -1.40 -0.71 17.24
C ARG A 123 -2.09 -1.39 18.41
N GLN A 124 -2.59 -2.61 18.19
CA GLN A 124 -3.31 -3.44 19.18
C GLN A 124 -4.71 -2.93 19.57
N HIS A 125 -5.19 -1.85 18.94
CA HIS A 125 -6.53 -1.29 19.14
C HIS A 125 -7.51 -1.68 18.00
N GLY A 126 -7.27 -2.78 17.31
CA GLY A 126 -8.16 -3.28 16.24
C GLY A 126 -8.11 -2.51 14.91
N VAL A 127 -7.36 -1.41 14.81
CA VAL A 127 -7.28 -0.56 13.60
C VAL A 127 -6.89 -1.34 12.35
N GLY A 128 -5.91 -2.25 12.47
CA GLY A 128 -5.46 -3.07 11.34
C GLY A 128 -6.55 -4.00 10.83
N SER A 129 -7.29 -4.67 11.73
CA SER A 129 -8.41 -5.53 11.36
C SER A 129 -9.55 -4.74 10.72
N ALA A 130 -9.88 -3.58 11.27
CA ALA A 130 -10.91 -2.70 10.70
C ALA A 130 -10.56 -2.24 9.27
N LEU A 131 -9.29 -1.86 9.03
CA LEU A 131 -8.80 -1.51 7.68
C LEU A 131 -8.86 -2.70 6.71
N VAL A 132 -8.53 -3.91 7.17
CA VAL A 132 -8.63 -5.13 6.35
C VAL A 132 -10.08 -5.43 5.99
N GLN A 133 -10.99 -5.33 6.96
CA GLN A 133 -12.42 -5.54 6.73
C GLN A 133 -13.01 -4.49 5.79
N ALA A 134 -12.65 -3.21 5.97
CA ALA A 134 -13.06 -2.13 5.06
C ALA A 134 -12.52 -2.35 3.63
N CYS A 135 -11.29 -2.85 3.48
CA CYS A 135 -10.72 -3.24 2.19
C CYS A 135 -11.55 -4.35 1.53
N CYS A 136 -11.93 -5.39 2.28
CA CYS A 136 -12.75 -6.48 1.78
C CYS A 136 -14.16 -6.01 1.38
N ALA A 137 -14.79 -5.18 2.20
CA ALA A 137 -16.10 -4.59 1.91
C ALA A 137 -16.05 -3.70 0.66
N HIS A 138 -15.00 -2.89 0.52
CA HIS A 138 -14.78 -2.06 -0.67
C HIS A 138 -14.61 -2.91 -1.93
N ALA A 139 -13.82 -4.00 -1.86
CA ALA A 139 -13.64 -4.93 -2.97
C ALA A 139 -14.97 -5.58 -3.40
N ALA A 140 -15.75 -6.09 -2.44
CA ALA A 140 -17.09 -6.65 -2.70
C ALA A 140 -18.03 -5.62 -3.34
N GLY A 141 -18.06 -4.39 -2.82
CA GLY A 141 -18.85 -3.29 -3.38
C GLY A 141 -18.46 -2.89 -4.80
N GLN A 142 -17.22 -3.18 -5.22
CA GLN A 142 -16.73 -3.00 -6.59
C GLN A 142 -16.93 -4.26 -7.48
N GLY A 143 -17.60 -5.31 -6.97
CA GLY A 143 -17.89 -6.55 -7.72
C GLY A 143 -16.72 -7.55 -7.78
N PHE A 144 -15.67 -7.36 -7.00
CA PHE A 144 -14.61 -8.36 -6.89
C PHE A 144 -15.04 -9.49 -5.95
N THR A 145 -14.63 -10.72 -6.29
CA THR A 145 -14.97 -11.93 -5.53
C THR A 145 -13.89 -12.36 -4.53
N GLN A 146 -12.71 -11.74 -4.63
CA GLN A 146 -11.58 -12.05 -3.75
C GLN A 146 -10.65 -10.87 -3.57
N VAL A 147 -10.01 -10.80 -2.41
CA VAL A 147 -8.88 -9.90 -2.11
C VAL A 147 -7.65 -10.74 -1.94
N GLU A 148 -6.55 -10.33 -2.57
CA GLU A 148 -5.23 -10.95 -2.42
C GLU A 148 -4.24 -9.98 -1.76
N LEU A 149 -3.17 -10.53 -1.20
CA LEU A 149 -2.05 -9.73 -0.66
C LEU A 149 -0.74 -10.52 -0.73
N GLU A 150 0.36 -9.78 -0.69
CA GLU A 150 1.70 -10.35 -0.50
C GLU A 150 2.29 -9.82 0.83
N VAL A 151 2.76 -10.73 1.67
CA VAL A 151 3.39 -10.38 2.94
C VAL A 151 4.77 -11.02 3.04
N PRO A 152 5.83 -10.30 3.45
CA PRO A 152 7.15 -10.88 3.67
C PRO A 152 7.08 -12.06 4.64
N LEU A 153 7.86 -13.12 4.38
CA LEU A 153 7.88 -14.31 5.24
C LEU A 153 8.33 -13.96 6.67
N SER A 154 9.18 -12.95 6.82
CA SER A 154 9.66 -12.46 8.12
C SER A 154 8.63 -11.63 8.89
N ASN A 155 7.54 -11.19 8.25
CA ASN A 155 6.53 -10.36 8.92
C ASN A 155 5.42 -11.20 9.55
N HIS A 156 5.77 -11.96 10.60
CA HIS A 156 4.84 -12.85 11.31
C HIS A 156 3.63 -12.11 11.86
N ARG A 157 3.83 -10.89 12.37
CA ARG A 157 2.73 -10.07 12.92
C ARG A 157 1.65 -9.76 11.86
N ALA A 158 2.04 -9.37 10.66
CA ALA A 158 1.10 -9.12 9.59
C ALA A 158 0.42 -10.42 9.11
N GLN A 159 1.18 -11.54 9.06
CA GLN A 159 0.61 -12.84 8.72
C GLN A 159 -0.49 -13.25 9.71
N HIS A 160 -0.24 -13.11 11.01
CA HIS A 160 -1.25 -13.37 12.05
C HIS A 160 -2.48 -12.47 11.91
N LEU A 161 -2.28 -11.18 11.64
CA LEU A 161 -3.40 -10.26 11.38
C LEU A 161 -4.27 -10.74 10.23
N TYR A 162 -3.67 -11.13 9.10
CA TYR A 162 -4.42 -11.57 7.94
C TYR A 162 -5.12 -12.91 8.15
N LEU A 163 -4.46 -13.88 8.79
CA LEU A 163 -5.09 -15.16 9.18
C LEU A 163 -6.31 -14.94 10.08
N HIS A 164 -6.16 -14.08 11.10
CA HIS A 164 -7.27 -13.74 12.00
C HIS A 164 -8.45 -13.05 11.28
N ASN A 165 -8.17 -12.36 10.17
CA ASN A 165 -9.20 -11.73 9.33
C ASN A 165 -9.67 -12.64 8.17
N GLY A 166 -9.47 -13.96 8.26
CA GLY A 166 -10.02 -14.94 7.32
C GLY A 166 -9.24 -15.08 6.01
N PHE A 167 -8.02 -14.56 5.92
CA PHE A 167 -7.15 -14.82 4.77
C PHE A 167 -6.53 -16.21 4.87
N ALA A 168 -6.59 -16.97 3.80
CA ALA A 168 -5.94 -18.27 3.67
C ALA A 168 -4.58 -18.14 2.96
N LEU A 169 -3.68 -19.05 3.30
CA LEU A 169 -2.37 -19.16 2.65
C LEU A 169 -2.55 -19.77 1.27
N ARG A 170 -1.96 -19.16 0.24
CA ARG A 170 -2.03 -19.69 -1.13
C ARG A 170 -0.68 -20.26 -1.58
N ARG A 171 0.37 -19.42 -1.63
CA ARG A 171 1.68 -19.81 -2.16
C ARG A 171 2.80 -19.04 -1.49
N LYS A 172 3.95 -19.69 -1.28
CA LYS A 172 5.23 -19.01 -1.01
C LYS A 172 5.87 -18.61 -2.32
N ARG A 173 6.47 -17.43 -2.37
CA ARG A 173 7.22 -16.93 -3.53
C ARG A 173 8.59 -16.46 -3.09
N TRP A 174 9.61 -16.97 -3.74
CA TRP A 174 11.00 -16.63 -3.44
C TRP A 174 11.46 -15.37 -4.19
N VAL A 175 10.79 -15.02 -5.28
CA VAL A 175 11.06 -13.82 -6.07
C VAL A 175 9.79 -12.96 -6.09
N PRO A 176 9.87 -11.66 -5.79
CA PRO A 176 11.08 -10.86 -5.52
C PRO A 176 11.67 -11.13 -4.15
N PHE A 177 12.89 -10.62 -3.97
CA PHE A 177 13.51 -10.58 -2.65
C PHE A 177 13.06 -9.31 -1.88
N PRO A 178 12.69 -9.39 -0.59
CA PRO A 178 12.63 -10.61 0.23
C PRO A 178 11.49 -11.54 -0.19
N PRO A 179 11.60 -12.86 0.13
CA PRO A 179 10.56 -13.82 -0.20
C PRO A 179 9.24 -13.49 0.50
N VAL A 180 8.15 -13.68 -0.24
CA VAL A 180 6.80 -13.30 0.22
C VAL A 180 5.87 -14.50 0.26
N ARG A 181 4.85 -14.40 1.09
CA ARG A 181 3.71 -15.28 1.14
C ARG A 181 2.52 -14.59 0.48
N ASN A 182 1.92 -15.25 -0.49
CA ASN A 182 0.66 -14.82 -1.05
C ASN A 182 -0.48 -15.37 -0.20
N MET A 183 -1.41 -14.51 0.16
CA MET A 183 -2.61 -14.86 0.91
C MET A 183 -3.83 -14.29 0.17
N TRP A 184 -4.98 -14.92 0.36
CA TRP A 184 -6.21 -14.52 -0.28
C TRP A 184 -7.42 -14.73 0.64
N ARG A 185 -8.49 -13.98 0.39
CA ARG A 185 -9.79 -14.12 1.07
C ARG A 185 -10.91 -13.90 0.04
N ALA A 186 -11.94 -14.75 0.07
CA ALA A 186 -13.20 -14.49 -0.64
C ALA A 186 -13.96 -13.33 0.02
N VAL A 187 -14.66 -12.52 -0.79
CA VAL A 187 -15.44 -11.34 -0.34
C VAL A 187 -16.78 -11.27 -1.05
#